data_7510b0b59a2d74fa6ed87290210350b8
#
_entry.id   7510b0b59a2d74fa6ed87290210350b8
#
_cell.length_a   1.000
_cell.length_b   1.000
_cell.length_c   1.000
_cell.angle_alpha   90.00
_cell.angle_beta   90.00
_cell.angle_gamma   90.00
#
_symmetry.space_group_name_H-M   'P 1'
#
loop_
_entity.id
_entity.type
_entity.pdbx_description
1 polymer ?
#
loop_
_entity_poly.entity_id
_entity_poly.type
_entity_poly.pdbx_seq_one_letter_code
_entity_poly.pdbx_strand_id
1 'polypeptide(L)'
;MTTSPSTAQPTTILIVDDELGIRQALDRFLRRIGYRVLQADGGAAALEAIAAERPPAMLCDIRMPGMTGVELVPKALATAPDMAIIMLTAISEPKTAIECLRLGAYDYLIKPLDLEELEVSLQGALRRRQLEIDRRELEGWLAREVAERTQTLEERTNAIAEIALDALAAAPGWSGAADATARLAQELGTPTEELTKDIERRRG
;
A
#
# COMPACT_ATOMS: atom_id res chain seq x y z
N MET A 1 -34.67 -1.75 10.89
CA MET A 1 -33.28 -2.18 11.11
C MET A 1 -32.46 -0.92 11.29
N THR A 2 -32.22 -0.55 12.51
CA THR A 2 -31.47 0.65 12.91
C THR A 2 -29.99 0.32 12.80
N THR A 3 -29.32 0.85 11.77
CA THR A 3 -27.86 0.85 11.70
C THR A 3 -27.33 1.73 12.82
N SER A 4 -26.75 1.11 13.83
CA SER A 4 -25.97 1.81 14.85
C SER A 4 -24.89 2.64 14.16
N PRO A 5 -24.69 3.93 14.52
CA PRO A 5 -23.57 4.68 14.00
C PRO A 5 -22.30 4.02 14.51
N SER A 6 -21.48 3.55 13.57
CA SER A 6 -20.10 3.14 13.84
C SER A 6 -19.41 4.32 14.56
N THR A 7 -18.95 4.12 15.77
CA THR A 7 -18.10 5.07 16.52
C THR A 7 -16.69 5.09 15.93
N ALA A 8 -16.59 5.38 14.63
CA ALA A 8 -15.31 5.65 14.02
C ALA A 8 -14.76 6.93 14.66
N GLN A 9 -13.57 6.84 15.26
CA GLN A 9 -12.90 8.01 15.81
C GLN A 9 -12.71 9.06 14.68
N PRO A 10 -12.91 10.35 14.99
CA PRO A 10 -12.78 11.40 13.98
C PRO A 10 -11.38 11.36 13.37
N THR A 11 -11.33 11.46 12.04
CA THR A 11 -10.07 11.50 11.28
C THR A 11 -9.21 12.67 11.75
N THR A 12 -7.95 12.41 12.02
CA THR A 12 -7.00 13.41 12.54
C THR A 12 -6.27 14.12 11.41
N ILE A 13 -6.25 15.45 11.44
CA ILE A 13 -5.53 16.29 10.47
C ILE A 13 -4.44 17.05 11.23
N LEU A 14 -3.22 17.03 10.72
CA LEU A 14 -2.11 17.84 11.22
C LEU A 14 -2.05 19.15 10.44
N ILE A 15 -2.07 20.29 11.14
CA ILE A 15 -1.83 21.61 10.57
C ILE A 15 -0.41 22.02 10.93
N VAL A 16 0.36 22.39 9.91
CA VAL A 16 1.76 22.86 10.07
C VAL A 16 1.88 24.24 9.41
N ASP A 17 2.02 25.27 10.22
CA ASP A 17 2.12 26.66 9.76
C ASP A 17 2.77 27.47 10.90
N ASP A 18 3.68 28.37 10.66
CA ASP A 18 4.32 29.18 11.72
C ASP A 18 3.39 30.30 12.21
N GLU A 19 2.39 30.70 11.40
CA GLU A 19 1.42 31.73 11.76
C GLU A 19 0.30 31.19 12.67
N LEU A 20 0.30 31.55 13.95
CA LEU A 20 -0.72 31.12 14.92
C LEU A 20 -2.15 31.44 14.46
N GLY A 21 -2.36 32.58 13.83
CA GLY A 21 -3.68 33.01 13.34
C GLY A 21 -4.24 32.06 12.28
N ILE A 22 -3.40 31.58 11.36
CA ILE A 22 -3.78 30.63 10.31
C ILE A 22 -4.09 29.27 10.95
N ARG A 23 -3.20 28.75 11.83
CA ARG A 23 -3.46 27.50 12.55
C ARG A 23 -4.79 27.50 13.29
N GLN A 24 -5.10 28.59 14.02
CA GLN A 24 -6.35 28.72 14.76
C GLN A 24 -7.58 28.82 13.85
N ALA A 25 -7.48 29.49 12.70
CA ALA A 25 -8.56 29.57 11.73
C ALA A 25 -8.89 28.19 11.13
N LEU A 26 -7.85 27.48 10.70
CA LEU A 26 -7.97 26.12 10.15
C LEU A 26 -8.46 25.12 11.21
N ASP A 27 -7.97 25.20 12.45
CA ASP A 27 -8.42 24.34 13.56
C ASP A 27 -9.93 24.49 13.78
N ARG A 28 -10.42 25.74 13.89
CA ARG A 28 -11.85 25.99 14.06
C ARG A 28 -12.69 25.45 12.92
N PHE A 29 -12.21 25.62 11.68
CA PHE A 29 -12.90 25.16 10.50
C PHE A 29 -12.96 23.63 10.47
N LEU A 30 -11.82 22.94 10.59
CA LEU A 30 -11.72 21.49 10.50
C LEU A 30 -12.51 20.79 11.61
N ARG A 31 -12.47 21.31 12.86
CA ARG A 31 -13.26 20.79 13.96
C ARG A 31 -14.77 20.94 13.71
N ARG A 32 -15.19 22.04 13.12
CA ARG A 32 -16.60 22.28 12.76
C ARG A 32 -17.12 21.26 11.75
N ILE A 33 -16.28 20.80 10.84
CA ILE A 33 -16.64 19.78 9.85
C ILE A 33 -16.29 18.34 10.28
N GLY A 34 -15.94 18.15 11.57
CA GLY A 34 -15.87 16.84 12.22
C GLY A 34 -14.49 16.19 12.27
N TYR A 35 -13.41 16.90 11.95
CA TYR A 35 -12.05 16.38 12.08
C TYR A 35 -11.47 16.62 13.47
N ARG A 36 -10.59 15.71 13.92
CA ARG A 36 -9.67 15.97 15.02
C ARG A 36 -8.45 16.72 14.47
N VAL A 37 -7.94 17.69 15.21
CA VAL A 37 -6.83 18.53 14.74
C VAL A 37 -5.66 18.45 15.67
N LEU A 38 -4.47 18.25 15.09
CA LEU A 38 -3.16 18.47 15.68
C LEU A 38 -2.56 19.72 15.06
N GLN A 39 -1.75 20.45 15.84
CA GLN A 39 -1.09 21.67 15.38
C GLN A 39 0.42 21.57 15.62
N ALA A 40 1.20 22.05 14.66
CA ALA A 40 2.63 22.24 14.77
C ALA A 40 2.99 23.63 14.23
N ASP A 41 3.92 24.30 14.87
CA ASP A 41 4.37 25.66 14.51
C ASP A 41 5.61 25.64 13.60
N GLY A 42 6.02 24.46 13.14
CA GLY A 42 7.13 24.28 12.23
C GLY A 42 7.46 22.82 11.98
N GLY A 43 8.45 22.58 11.11
CA GLY A 43 8.78 21.26 10.62
C GLY A 43 9.25 20.28 11.69
N ALA A 44 10.00 20.74 12.72
CA ALA A 44 10.47 19.86 13.80
C ALA A 44 9.30 19.33 14.64
N ALA A 45 8.42 20.22 15.11
CA ALA A 45 7.22 19.85 15.86
C ALA A 45 6.27 18.96 15.03
N ALA A 46 6.19 19.21 13.70
CA ALA A 46 5.43 18.40 12.79
C ALA A 46 5.96 16.95 12.73
N LEU A 47 7.27 16.74 12.61
CA LEU A 47 7.87 15.41 12.60
C LEU A 47 7.65 14.64 13.90
N GLU A 48 7.69 15.31 15.05
CA GLU A 48 7.36 14.72 16.35
C GLU A 48 5.89 14.27 16.40
N ALA A 49 4.96 15.13 15.95
CA ALA A 49 3.54 14.81 15.89
C ALA A 49 3.25 13.64 14.93
N ILE A 50 3.92 13.60 13.77
CA ILE A 50 3.80 12.52 12.78
C ILE A 50 4.31 11.19 13.37
N ALA A 51 5.43 11.20 14.05
CA ALA A 51 6.00 10.00 14.66
C ALA A 51 5.10 9.44 15.78
N ALA A 52 4.49 10.32 16.58
CA ALA A 52 3.63 9.94 17.70
C ALA A 52 2.23 9.46 17.29
N GLU A 53 1.59 10.17 16.36
CA GLU A 53 0.15 10.00 16.09
C GLU A 53 -0.17 9.49 14.68
N ARG A 54 0.78 9.52 13.75
CA ARG A 54 0.63 9.12 12.34
C ARG A 54 -0.66 9.63 11.69
N PRO A 55 -0.90 10.95 11.68
CA PRO A 55 -2.13 11.50 11.14
C PRO A 55 -2.30 11.14 9.67
N PRO A 56 -3.52 10.77 9.22
CA PRO A 56 -3.78 10.40 7.83
C PRO A 56 -3.64 11.54 6.83
N ALA A 57 -3.72 12.82 7.29
CA ALA A 57 -3.47 13.96 6.41
C ALA A 57 -2.76 15.11 7.14
N MET A 58 -2.03 15.91 6.36
CA MET A 58 -1.32 17.11 6.80
C MET A 58 -1.62 18.28 5.86
N LEU A 59 -1.95 19.43 6.43
CA LEU A 59 -1.94 20.74 5.77
C LEU A 59 -0.64 21.43 6.16
N CYS A 60 0.20 21.77 5.20
CA CYS A 60 1.54 22.28 5.48
C CYS A 60 1.84 23.58 4.72
N ASP A 61 2.19 24.61 5.44
CA ASP A 61 2.75 25.82 4.81
C ASP A 61 4.10 25.53 4.16
N ILE A 62 4.36 26.17 3.02
CA ILE A 62 5.63 26.02 2.30
C ILE A 62 6.74 26.77 3.01
N ARG A 63 6.45 28.01 3.50
CA ARG A 63 7.47 28.91 4.05
C ARG A 63 7.38 28.98 5.56
N MET A 64 8.23 28.24 6.21
CA MET A 64 8.36 28.27 7.67
C MET A 64 9.82 28.51 8.07
N PRO A 65 10.06 29.17 9.20
CA PRO A 65 11.42 29.31 9.75
C PRO A 65 12.06 27.95 10.04
N GLY A 66 13.35 27.83 9.74
CA GLY A 66 14.13 26.63 9.99
C GLY A 66 13.91 25.56 8.90
N MET A 67 12.91 24.74 9.02
CA MET A 67 12.57 23.71 8.03
C MET A 67 11.38 24.14 7.19
N THR A 68 11.60 24.25 5.89
CA THR A 68 10.53 24.56 4.92
C THR A 68 9.58 23.40 4.70
N GLY A 69 8.37 23.66 4.19
CA GLY A 69 7.42 22.62 3.82
C GLY A 69 7.99 21.66 2.76
N VAL A 70 8.79 22.17 1.82
CA VAL A 70 9.46 21.35 0.79
C VAL A 70 10.40 20.32 1.41
N GLU A 71 11.17 20.73 2.42
CA GLU A 71 12.08 19.83 3.14
C GLU A 71 11.34 18.87 4.08
N LEU A 72 10.16 19.28 4.57
CA LEU A 72 9.33 18.47 5.45
C LEU A 72 8.64 17.32 4.71
N VAL A 73 8.10 17.54 3.49
CA VAL A 73 7.35 16.53 2.71
C VAL A 73 8.07 15.17 2.63
N PRO A 74 9.32 15.07 2.14
CA PRO A 74 9.98 13.78 2.03
C PRO A 74 10.24 13.11 3.38
N LYS A 75 10.53 13.88 4.43
CA LYS A 75 10.75 13.37 5.80
C LYS A 75 9.46 12.85 6.43
N ALA A 76 8.36 13.56 6.19
CA ALA A 76 7.03 13.17 6.63
C ALA A 76 6.58 11.86 5.97
N LEU A 77 6.75 11.74 4.65
CA LEU A 77 6.42 10.52 3.89
C LEU A 77 7.35 9.35 4.22
N ALA A 78 8.61 9.58 4.60
CA ALA A 78 9.49 8.52 5.09
C ALA A 78 8.98 7.90 6.40
N THR A 79 8.32 8.70 7.27
CA THR A 79 7.77 8.25 8.56
C THR A 79 6.34 7.71 8.42
N ALA A 80 5.54 8.35 7.57
CA ALA A 80 4.13 8.00 7.31
C ALA A 80 3.86 7.98 5.78
N PRO A 81 4.24 6.90 5.08
CA PRO A 81 4.20 6.83 3.61
C PRO A 81 2.81 7.06 2.99
N ASP A 82 1.77 6.78 3.76
CA ASP A 82 0.38 6.90 3.33
C ASP A 82 -0.26 8.24 3.69
N MET A 83 0.48 9.16 4.30
CA MET A 83 -0.09 10.44 4.72
C MET A 83 -0.41 11.31 3.49
N ALA A 84 -1.65 11.77 3.40
CA ALA A 84 -2.04 12.74 2.38
C ALA A 84 -1.56 14.14 2.77
N ILE A 85 -0.76 14.78 1.92
CA ILE A 85 -0.17 16.09 2.20
C ILE A 85 -0.75 17.12 1.23
N ILE A 86 -1.33 18.21 1.77
CA ILE A 86 -1.78 19.37 1.01
C ILE A 86 -0.90 20.55 1.40
N MET A 87 -0.30 21.18 0.41
CA MET A 87 0.57 22.33 0.63
C MET A 87 -0.22 23.64 0.62
N LEU A 88 0.10 24.52 1.54
CA LEU A 88 -0.45 25.87 1.59
C LEU A 88 0.63 26.84 1.08
N THR A 89 0.31 27.63 0.05
CA THR A 89 1.31 28.45 -0.65
C THR A 89 0.83 29.88 -0.87
N ALA A 90 1.75 30.84 -0.91
CA ALA A 90 1.47 32.17 -1.42
C ALA A 90 1.42 32.17 -2.96
N ILE A 91 0.68 33.10 -3.56
CA ILE A 91 0.51 33.26 -5.04
C ILE A 91 1.85 33.34 -5.79
N SER A 92 2.90 33.80 -5.14
CA SER A 92 4.23 34.00 -5.75
C SER A 92 5.09 32.76 -5.94
N GLU A 93 4.60 31.55 -5.61
CA GLU A 93 5.42 30.33 -5.54
C GLU A 93 4.94 29.11 -6.36
N PRO A 94 4.47 29.27 -7.61
CA PRO A 94 3.93 28.14 -8.36
C PRO A 94 4.97 27.06 -8.67
N LYS A 95 6.25 27.41 -8.82
CA LYS A 95 7.32 26.44 -9.06
C LYS A 95 7.57 25.55 -7.83
N THR A 96 7.55 26.13 -6.65
CA THR A 96 7.72 25.43 -5.38
C THR A 96 6.55 24.50 -5.08
N ALA A 97 5.32 24.93 -5.41
CA ALA A 97 4.13 24.08 -5.29
C ALA A 97 4.23 22.84 -6.21
N ILE A 98 4.67 23.01 -7.45
CA ILE A 98 4.91 21.90 -8.39
C ILE A 98 6.00 20.95 -7.88
N GLU A 99 7.05 21.48 -7.26
CA GLU A 99 8.10 20.67 -6.63
C GLU A 99 7.54 19.80 -5.51
N CYS A 100 6.70 20.37 -4.64
CA CYS A 100 6.02 19.61 -3.57
C CYS A 100 5.17 18.47 -4.12
N LEU A 101 4.42 18.68 -5.22
CA LEU A 101 3.66 17.61 -5.88
C LEU A 101 4.59 16.47 -6.39
N ARG A 102 5.75 16.82 -6.96
CA ARG A 102 6.76 15.82 -7.39
C ARG A 102 7.37 15.04 -6.22
N LEU A 103 7.47 15.66 -5.04
CA LEU A 103 7.94 15.03 -3.82
C LEU A 103 6.88 14.16 -3.12
N GLY A 104 5.64 14.14 -3.64
CA GLY A 104 4.59 13.28 -3.15
C GLY A 104 3.45 13.99 -2.41
N ALA A 105 3.41 15.32 -2.40
CA ALA A 105 2.22 16.04 -1.95
C ALA A 105 1.03 15.72 -2.87
N TYR A 106 -0.16 15.64 -2.28
CA TYR A 106 -1.38 15.36 -3.03
C TYR A 106 -1.84 16.56 -3.85
N ASP A 107 -1.81 17.75 -3.23
CA ASP A 107 -2.36 18.98 -3.81
C ASP A 107 -1.69 20.20 -3.18
N TYR A 108 -1.99 21.38 -3.72
CA TYR A 108 -1.62 22.66 -3.11
C TYR A 108 -2.78 23.66 -3.18
N LEU A 109 -2.89 24.51 -2.17
CA LEU A 109 -3.89 25.57 -2.09
C LEU A 109 -3.21 26.92 -1.91
N ILE A 110 -3.74 27.92 -2.59
CA ILE A 110 -3.17 29.27 -2.59
C ILE A 110 -3.79 30.10 -1.48
N LYS A 111 -2.95 30.73 -0.67
CA LYS A 111 -3.38 31.72 0.35
C LYS A 111 -3.78 33.05 -0.33
N PRO A 112 -4.90 33.72 0.04
CA PRO A 112 -5.79 33.39 1.16
C PRO A 112 -6.66 32.17 0.83
N LEU A 113 -6.80 31.25 1.82
CA LEU A 113 -7.46 29.97 1.62
C LEU A 113 -8.97 30.13 1.45
N ASP A 114 -9.51 29.54 0.39
CA ASP A 114 -10.92 29.25 0.28
C ASP A 114 -11.24 27.98 1.08
N LEU A 115 -12.14 28.09 2.03
CA LEU A 115 -12.47 26.97 2.92
C LEU A 115 -13.28 25.87 2.22
N GLU A 116 -14.04 26.19 1.18
CA GLU A 116 -14.76 25.20 0.37
C GLU A 116 -13.78 24.42 -0.50
N GLU A 117 -12.82 25.09 -1.13
CA GLU A 117 -11.74 24.46 -1.89
C GLU A 117 -10.88 23.56 -0.99
N LEU A 118 -10.54 24.04 0.22
CA LEU A 118 -9.81 23.24 1.21
C LEU A 118 -10.56 21.95 1.58
N GLU A 119 -11.87 22.03 1.84
CA GLU A 119 -12.67 20.86 2.18
C GLU A 119 -12.68 19.84 1.04
N VAL A 120 -12.91 20.29 -0.21
CA VAL A 120 -12.93 19.43 -1.39
C VAL A 120 -11.56 18.76 -1.60
N SER A 121 -10.46 19.52 -1.53
CA SER A 121 -9.10 18.99 -1.68
C SER A 121 -8.78 17.98 -0.58
N LEU A 122 -9.13 18.28 0.68
CA LEU A 122 -8.88 17.38 1.81
C LEU A 122 -9.66 16.07 1.70
N GLN A 123 -10.94 16.13 1.33
CA GLN A 123 -11.75 14.93 1.10
C GLN A 123 -11.20 14.10 -0.06
N GLY A 124 -10.78 14.73 -1.15
CA GLY A 124 -10.13 14.08 -2.29
C GLY A 124 -8.84 13.38 -1.89
N ALA A 125 -7.99 14.06 -1.12
CA ALA A 125 -6.73 13.54 -0.61
C ALA A 125 -6.92 12.30 0.29
N LEU A 126 -7.84 12.39 1.25
CA LEU A 126 -8.16 11.28 2.14
C LEU A 126 -8.75 10.08 1.40
N ARG A 127 -9.62 10.33 0.42
CA ARG A 127 -10.21 9.28 -0.42
C ARG A 127 -9.15 8.56 -1.25
N ARG A 128 -8.27 9.31 -1.91
CA ARG A 128 -7.18 8.71 -2.69
C ARG A 128 -6.25 7.89 -1.81
N ARG A 129 -5.88 8.45 -0.65
CA ARG A 129 -5.10 7.71 0.36
C ARG A 129 -5.74 6.36 0.69
N GLN A 130 -7.04 6.34 0.99
CA GLN A 130 -7.74 5.10 1.33
C GLN A 130 -7.72 4.09 0.18
N LEU A 131 -7.99 4.54 -1.04
CA LEU A 131 -7.94 3.68 -2.24
C LEU A 131 -6.56 3.06 -2.47
N GLU A 132 -5.48 3.80 -2.21
CA GLU A 132 -4.10 3.28 -2.35
C GLU A 132 -3.78 2.23 -1.27
N ILE A 133 -4.29 2.41 -0.05
CA ILE A 133 -4.15 1.42 1.04
C ILE A 133 -4.92 0.16 0.67
N ASP A 134 -6.22 0.29 0.33
CA ASP A 134 -7.08 -0.84 -0.03
C ASP A 134 -6.50 -1.64 -1.21
N ARG A 135 -5.97 -0.94 -2.21
CA ARG A 135 -5.30 -1.56 -3.36
C ARG A 135 -4.10 -2.41 -2.93
N ARG A 136 -3.21 -1.88 -2.09
CA ARG A 136 -2.03 -2.61 -1.61
C ARG A 136 -2.39 -3.82 -0.74
N GLU A 137 -3.41 -3.67 0.11
CA GLU A 137 -3.91 -4.77 0.92
C GLU A 137 -4.48 -5.90 0.05
N LEU A 138 -5.26 -5.55 -0.97
CA LEU A 138 -5.80 -6.50 -1.93
C LEU A 138 -4.71 -7.20 -2.75
N GLU A 139 -3.73 -6.44 -3.27
CA GLU A 139 -2.58 -7.00 -3.98
C GLU A 139 -1.79 -7.98 -3.11
N GLY A 140 -1.55 -7.60 -1.85
CA GLY A 140 -0.88 -8.46 -0.89
C GLY A 140 -1.67 -9.73 -0.53
N TRP A 141 -2.99 -9.62 -0.42
CA TRP A 141 -3.85 -10.78 -0.21
C TRP A 141 -3.85 -11.72 -1.43
N LEU A 142 -4.02 -11.17 -2.65
CA LEU A 142 -3.99 -11.95 -3.89
C LEU A 142 -2.66 -12.68 -4.08
N ALA A 143 -1.54 -12.03 -3.80
CA ALA A 143 -0.21 -12.65 -3.90
C ALA A 143 -0.07 -13.86 -2.97
N ARG A 144 -0.56 -13.74 -1.73
CA ARG A 144 -0.56 -14.86 -0.77
C ARG A 144 -1.47 -15.99 -1.22
N GLU A 145 -2.68 -15.69 -1.65
CA GLU A 145 -3.65 -16.68 -2.13
C GLU A 145 -3.14 -17.47 -3.35
N VAL A 146 -2.51 -16.76 -4.31
CA VAL A 146 -1.89 -17.40 -5.49
C VAL A 146 -0.75 -18.31 -5.06
N ALA A 147 0.14 -17.85 -4.17
CA ALA A 147 1.27 -18.65 -3.69
C ALA A 147 0.79 -19.94 -2.99
N GLU A 148 -0.21 -19.83 -2.12
CA GLU A 148 -0.78 -20.98 -1.40
C GLU A 148 -1.41 -22.01 -2.35
N ARG A 149 -2.20 -21.53 -3.32
CA ARG A 149 -2.81 -22.42 -4.33
C ARG A 149 -1.77 -23.06 -5.22
N THR A 150 -0.74 -22.34 -5.63
CA THR A 150 0.34 -22.88 -6.45
C THR A 150 1.07 -24.00 -5.70
N GLN A 151 1.44 -23.77 -4.43
CA GLN A 151 2.06 -24.79 -3.60
C GLN A 151 1.17 -26.03 -3.47
N THR A 152 -0.11 -25.85 -3.18
CA THR A 152 -1.06 -26.98 -3.08
C THR A 152 -1.16 -27.79 -4.38
N LEU A 153 -1.16 -27.10 -5.53
CA LEU A 153 -1.18 -27.76 -6.83
C LEU A 153 0.11 -28.55 -7.09
N GLU A 154 1.27 -27.98 -6.77
CA GLU A 154 2.56 -28.64 -6.88
C GLU A 154 2.63 -29.90 -6.00
N GLU A 155 2.20 -29.82 -4.74
CA GLU A 155 2.12 -30.96 -3.83
C GLU A 155 1.21 -32.09 -4.38
N ARG A 156 0.03 -31.72 -4.89
CA ARG A 156 -0.88 -32.69 -5.50
C ARG A 156 -0.31 -33.31 -6.78
N THR A 157 0.33 -32.50 -7.62
CA THR A 157 0.95 -32.98 -8.86
C THR A 157 2.06 -33.97 -8.53
N ASN A 158 2.92 -33.66 -7.55
CA ASN A 158 3.98 -34.54 -7.09
C ASN A 158 3.43 -35.84 -6.51
N ALA A 159 2.37 -35.78 -5.70
CA ALA A 159 1.73 -36.99 -5.15
C ALA A 159 1.13 -37.89 -6.24
N ILE A 160 0.50 -37.31 -7.28
CA ILE A 160 -0.02 -38.07 -8.41
C ILE A 160 1.14 -38.69 -9.20
N ALA A 161 2.24 -37.95 -9.40
CA ALA A 161 3.42 -38.44 -10.08
C ALA A 161 4.05 -39.65 -9.34
N GLU A 162 4.16 -39.57 -8.02
CA GLU A 162 4.65 -40.67 -7.20
C GLU A 162 3.80 -41.94 -7.36
N ILE A 163 2.46 -41.79 -7.28
CA ILE A 163 1.52 -42.92 -7.49
C ILE A 163 1.65 -43.51 -8.90
N ALA A 164 1.79 -42.66 -9.92
CA ALA A 164 1.95 -43.11 -11.30
C ALA A 164 3.28 -43.85 -11.53
N LEU A 165 4.37 -43.38 -10.92
CA LEU A 165 5.68 -44.04 -10.96
C LEU A 165 5.64 -45.40 -10.29
N ASP A 166 5.02 -45.53 -9.11
CA ASP A 166 4.85 -46.78 -8.40
C ASP A 166 3.99 -47.78 -9.21
N ALA A 167 2.91 -47.32 -9.85
CA ALA A 167 2.09 -48.15 -10.69
C ALA A 167 2.84 -48.66 -11.95
N LEU A 168 3.65 -47.84 -12.59
CA LEU A 168 4.51 -48.20 -13.72
C LEU A 168 5.60 -49.20 -13.29
N ALA A 169 6.16 -49.03 -12.09
CA ALA A 169 7.12 -49.96 -11.55
C ALA A 169 6.51 -51.38 -11.23
N ALA A 170 5.29 -51.40 -10.73
CA ALA A 170 4.56 -52.63 -10.38
C ALA A 170 4.06 -53.42 -11.59
N ALA A 171 4.02 -52.89 -12.80
CA ALA A 171 3.51 -53.50 -14.01
C ALA A 171 4.61 -53.80 -15.07
N PRO A 172 5.61 -54.62 -14.80
CA PRO A 172 6.67 -54.92 -15.74
C PRO A 172 6.07 -55.72 -16.90
N GLY A 173 6.28 -55.23 -18.13
CA GLY A 173 5.77 -55.89 -19.37
C GLY A 173 4.46 -55.32 -19.90
N TRP A 174 3.89 -54.29 -19.32
CA TRP A 174 2.77 -53.57 -19.92
C TRP A 174 3.23 -52.81 -21.20
N SER A 175 2.60 -53.15 -22.32
CA SER A 175 2.98 -52.59 -23.64
C SER A 175 2.86 -51.08 -23.77
N GLY A 176 2.10 -50.44 -22.86
CA GLY A 176 1.92 -49.00 -22.79
C GLY A 176 2.89 -48.28 -21.86
N ALA A 177 3.76 -48.99 -21.12
CA ALA A 177 4.60 -48.40 -20.11
C ALA A 177 5.54 -47.29 -20.63
N ALA A 178 6.13 -47.47 -21.80
CA ALA A 178 7.02 -46.49 -22.43
C ALA A 178 6.30 -45.20 -22.81
N ASP A 179 5.08 -45.31 -23.37
CA ASP A 179 4.25 -44.16 -23.73
C ASP A 179 3.74 -43.39 -22.49
N ALA A 180 3.35 -44.13 -21.45
CA ALA A 180 2.94 -43.56 -20.17
C ALA A 180 4.11 -42.83 -19.46
N THR A 181 5.31 -43.41 -19.47
CA THR A 181 6.50 -42.78 -18.94
C THR A 181 6.85 -41.50 -19.69
N ALA A 182 6.75 -41.51 -21.02
CA ALA A 182 7.01 -40.33 -21.84
C ALA A 182 6.01 -39.19 -21.56
N ARG A 183 4.70 -39.50 -21.41
CA ARG A 183 3.69 -38.53 -21.06
C ARG A 183 3.91 -37.96 -19.66
N LEU A 184 4.19 -38.79 -18.67
CA LEU A 184 4.48 -38.35 -17.32
C LEU A 184 5.73 -37.44 -17.27
N ALA A 185 6.75 -37.80 -18.03
CA ALA A 185 7.97 -36.98 -18.17
C ALA A 185 7.67 -35.59 -18.74
N GLN A 186 6.78 -35.51 -19.74
CA GLN A 186 6.34 -34.25 -20.33
C GLN A 186 5.57 -33.37 -19.32
N GLU A 187 4.62 -33.96 -18.58
CA GLU A 187 3.82 -33.26 -17.57
C GLU A 187 4.67 -32.76 -16.40
N LEU A 188 5.67 -33.54 -15.97
CA LEU A 188 6.57 -33.18 -14.88
C LEU A 188 7.74 -32.27 -15.33
N GLY A 189 7.93 -32.05 -16.63
CA GLY A 189 9.09 -31.32 -17.15
C GLY A 189 10.42 -32.04 -16.90
N THR A 190 10.39 -33.36 -16.63
CA THR A 190 11.56 -34.19 -16.31
C THR A 190 12.00 -34.97 -17.53
N PRO A 191 13.31 -35.14 -17.83
CA PRO A 191 13.76 -35.98 -18.94
C PRO A 191 13.25 -37.41 -18.82
N THR A 192 12.75 -37.98 -19.93
CA THR A 192 12.19 -39.37 -19.94
C THR A 192 13.21 -40.40 -19.47
N GLU A 193 14.49 -40.21 -19.76
CA GLU A 193 15.57 -41.11 -19.32
C GLU A 193 15.74 -41.14 -17.79
N GLU A 194 15.58 -39.98 -17.15
CA GLU A 194 15.68 -39.85 -15.70
C GLU A 194 14.50 -40.55 -15.02
N LEU A 195 13.29 -40.34 -15.54
CA LEU A 195 12.08 -41.01 -15.05
C LEU A 195 12.16 -42.52 -15.24
N THR A 196 12.68 -43.00 -16.37
CA THR A 196 12.88 -44.43 -16.62
C THR A 196 13.82 -45.06 -15.61
N LYS A 197 14.95 -44.41 -15.28
CA LYS A 197 15.88 -44.88 -14.23
C LYS A 197 15.24 -44.91 -12.86
N ASP A 198 14.37 -43.98 -12.55
CA ASP A 198 13.67 -43.94 -11.25
C ASP A 198 12.65 -45.08 -11.14
N ILE A 199 11.90 -45.36 -12.22
CA ILE A 199 10.99 -46.52 -12.29
C ILE A 199 11.76 -47.84 -12.15
N GLU A 200 12.92 -47.99 -12.82
CA GLU A 200 13.77 -49.19 -12.70
C GLU A 200 14.30 -49.37 -11.25
N ARG A 201 14.68 -48.27 -10.58
CA ARG A 201 15.13 -48.29 -9.18
C ARG A 201 14.03 -48.72 -8.24
N ARG A 202 12.77 -48.36 -8.47
CA ARG A 202 11.61 -48.74 -7.67
C ARG A 202 11.18 -50.22 -7.88
N ARG A 203 11.65 -50.84 -8.97
CA ARG A 203 11.42 -52.28 -9.29
C ARG A 203 12.35 -53.24 -8.55
N GLY A 204 13.49 -52.76 -8.08
CA GLY A 204 14.51 -53.57 -7.39
C GLY A 204 14.37 -53.54 -5.89
#